data_6ed568b71d8cc11e2818eca03885179c
#
_entry.id   6ed568b71d8cc11e2818eca03885179c
#
_cell.length_a   1.000
_cell.length_b   1.000
_cell.length_c   1.000
_cell.angle_alpha   90.00
_cell.angle_beta   90.00
_cell.angle_gamma   90.00
#
_symmetry.space_group_name_H-M   'P 1'
#
loop_
_entity.id
_entity.type
_entity.pdbx_description
1 polymer ?
#
loop_
_entity_poly.entity_id
_entity_poly.type
_entity_poly.pdbx_seq_one_letter_code
_entity_poly.pdbx_strand_id
1 'polypeptide(L)'
;MILALATLMFSSCLKSDLDDLPEYEDNDIVSVQRVEYRFVGSTTTPNGDPIVQFVTLRNKSTIDTKSKTVSIQVTVPSANSTFTESERAKCSVSNIAVMVQASTAARITPAGGSPDLGVPADWSSPHQYVVKAADGSSETWTIQITNFSK
;
A
#
# COMPACT_ATOMS: atom_id res chain seq x y z
N MET A 1 -33.49 -60.53 10.15
CA MET A 1 -32.18 -60.30 9.53
C MET A 1 -32.03 -58.82 9.35
N ILE A 2 -31.36 -58.18 10.37
CA ILE A 2 -31.20 -56.72 10.46
C ILE A 2 -29.82 -56.38 9.93
N LEU A 3 -29.77 -55.68 8.83
CA LEU A 3 -28.52 -55.21 8.19
C LEU A 3 -28.11 -53.91 8.86
N ALA A 4 -27.11 -53.97 9.72
CA ALA A 4 -26.52 -52.76 10.36
C ALA A 4 -25.56 -52.06 9.38
N LEU A 5 -25.98 -50.89 8.89
CA LEU A 5 -25.17 -50.04 8.03
C LEU A 5 -24.19 -49.25 8.93
N ALA A 6 -22.92 -49.66 8.93
CA ALA A 6 -21.85 -48.97 9.62
C ALA A 6 -21.43 -47.76 8.81
N THR A 7 -21.83 -46.53 9.21
CA THR A 7 -21.32 -45.29 8.69
C THR A 7 -19.92 -45.02 9.27
N LEU A 8 -18.88 -45.25 8.46
CA LEU A 8 -17.51 -44.84 8.74
C LEU A 8 -17.40 -43.34 8.65
N MET A 9 -17.37 -42.68 9.80
CA MET A 9 -17.00 -41.30 9.95
C MET A 9 -15.50 -41.16 9.66
N PHE A 10 -15.13 -40.76 8.48
CA PHE A 10 -13.77 -40.29 8.19
C PHE A 10 -13.58 -38.93 8.87
N SER A 11 -13.18 -38.99 10.16
CA SER A 11 -12.60 -37.83 10.81
C SER A 11 -11.23 -37.58 10.17
N SER A 12 -11.20 -36.69 9.19
CA SER A 12 -9.96 -36.19 8.61
C SER A 12 -9.27 -35.32 9.66
N CYS A 13 -8.46 -35.94 10.50
CA CYS A 13 -7.48 -35.24 11.33
C CYS A 13 -6.36 -34.71 10.41
N LEU A 14 -6.55 -33.52 9.84
CA LEU A 14 -5.50 -32.77 9.15
C LEU A 14 -4.57 -32.03 10.14
N LYS A 15 -4.50 -32.50 11.38
CA LYS A 15 -3.51 -32.07 12.39
C LYS A 15 -2.62 -33.24 12.72
N SER A 16 -1.84 -33.70 11.75
CA SER A 16 -0.80 -34.67 12.01
C SER A 16 0.52 -33.90 12.22
N ASP A 17 1.02 -33.91 13.46
CA ASP A 17 2.44 -33.78 13.86
C ASP A 17 3.36 -32.83 13.07
N LEU A 18 2.79 -31.75 12.50
CA LEU A 18 3.58 -30.64 12.01
C LEU A 18 3.81 -29.72 13.22
N ASP A 19 5.07 -29.54 13.57
CA ASP A 19 5.46 -28.50 14.54
C ASP A 19 4.81 -27.18 14.10
N ASP A 20 4.17 -26.46 15.03
CA ASP A 20 3.64 -25.14 14.78
C ASP A 20 4.83 -24.27 14.31
N LEU A 21 4.86 -23.98 13.00
CA LEU A 21 5.87 -23.07 12.47
C LEU A 21 5.66 -21.69 13.10
N PRO A 22 6.75 -21.03 13.53
CA PRO A 22 6.61 -19.69 14.11
C PRO A 22 5.97 -18.75 13.08
N GLU A 23 4.88 -18.12 13.46
CA GLU A 23 4.24 -17.11 12.64
C GLU A 23 5.07 -15.83 12.67
N TYR A 24 5.08 -15.09 11.52
CA TYR A 24 5.77 -13.82 11.44
C TYR A 24 5.06 -12.78 12.33
N GLU A 25 5.82 -12.20 13.28
CA GLU A 25 5.34 -11.20 14.25
C GLU A 25 5.60 -9.75 13.82
N ASP A 26 6.40 -9.54 12.77
CA ASP A 26 6.77 -8.21 12.30
C ASP A 26 5.57 -7.47 11.71
N ASN A 27 5.24 -6.31 12.28
CA ASN A 27 4.16 -5.42 11.88
C ASN A 27 4.65 -4.02 11.51
N ASP A 28 5.79 -3.95 10.83
CA ASP A 28 6.44 -2.70 10.46
C ASP A 28 6.17 -2.27 9.01
N ILE A 29 6.24 -0.96 8.75
CA ILE A 29 6.43 -0.42 7.40
C ILE A 29 7.94 -0.35 7.17
N VAL A 30 8.43 -1.06 6.14
CA VAL A 30 9.86 -1.24 5.89
C VAL A 30 10.42 -0.29 4.83
N SER A 31 9.59 0.18 3.90
CA SER A 31 10.02 1.15 2.88
C SER A 31 8.86 1.92 2.26
N VAL A 32 9.17 3.09 1.69
CA VAL A 32 8.31 3.78 0.73
C VAL A 32 8.71 3.33 -0.67
N GLN A 33 7.87 2.54 -1.30
CA GLN A 33 8.14 1.95 -2.61
C GLN A 33 8.11 2.98 -3.72
N ARG A 34 7.06 3.80 -3.72
CA ARG A 34 6.84 4.78 -4.77
C ARG A 34 5.84 5.84 -4.34
N VAL A 35 6.05 7.05 -4.83
CA VAL A 35 5.06 8.13 -4.85
C VAL A 35 4.85 8.50 -6.31
N GLU A 36 3.60 8.57 -6.77
CA GLU A 36 3.30 8.87 -8.17
C GLU A 36 2.14 9.84 -8.32
N TYR A 37 2.17 10.59 -9.41
CA TYR A 37 1.07 11.38 -9.91
C TYR A 37 0.51 10.72 -11.17
N ARG A 38 -0.82 10.55 -11.23
CA ARG A 38 -1.53 9.96 -12.37
C ARG A 38 -2.30 11.03 -13.12
N PHE A 39 -2.29 10.94 -14.44
CA PHE A 39 -2.98 11.88 -15.32
C PHE A 39 -3.43 11.19 -16.61
N VAL A 40 -4.41 11.81 -17.30
CA VAL A 40 -4.83 11.35 -18.63
C VAL A 40 -3.90 12.00 -19.65
N GLY A 41 -3.13 11.19 -20.35
CA GLY A 41 -2.24 11.64 -21.40
C GLY A 41 -2.97 12.01 -22.69
N SER A 42 -2.22 12.54 -23.66
CA SER A 42 -2.72 12.83 -25.00
C SER A 42 -2.82 11.61 -25.92
N THR A 43 -2.25 10.47 -25.49
CA THR A 43 -2.31 9.19 -26.22
C THR A 43 -3.61 8.47 -25.92
N THR A 44 -4.14 7.82 -26.95
CA THR A 44 -5.36 6.99 -26.84
C THR A 44 -5.07 5.56 -27.23
N THR A 45 -5.95 4.65 -26.79
CA THR A 45 -5.98 3.27 -27.28
C THR A 45 -6.35 3.23 -28.77
N PRO A 46 -6.17 2.11 -29.48
CA PRO A 46 -6.65 1.96 -30.86
C PRO A 46 -8.15 2.24 -31.03
N ASN A 47 -8.95 2.08 -29.96
CA ASN A 47 -10.39 2.36 -29.96
C ASN A 47 -10.72 3.83 -29.61
N GLY A 48 -9.71 4.68 -29.37
CA GLY A 48 -9.89 6.10 -29.04
C GLY A 48 -10.05 6.39 -27.55
N ASP A 49 -9.97 5.39 -26.66
CA ASP A 49 -10.10 5.60 -25.21
C ASP A 49 -8.88 6.29 -24.62
N PRO A 50 -9.04 7.23 -23.68
CA PRO A 50 -7.93 7.89 -23.01
C PRO A 50 -7.07 6.91 -22.21
N ILE A 51 -5.75 7.09 -22.28
CA ILE A 51 -4.81 6.28 -21.49
C ILE A 51 -4.38 7.06 -20.26
N VAL A 52 -4.56 6.42 -19.08
CA VAL A 52 -4.01 6.94 -17.81
C VAL A 52 -2.50 6.69 -17.82
N GLN A 53 -1.75 7.76 -17.63
CA GLN A 53 -0.30 7.76 -17.49
C GLN A 53 0.07 8.12 -16.06
N PHE A 54 1.32 7.86 -15.69
CA PHE A 54 1.84 8.28 -14.39
C PHE A 54 3.27 8.80 -14.50
N VAL A 55 3.64 9.63 -13.55
CA VAL A 55 5.01 10.02 -13.31
C VAL A 55 5.41 9.67 -11.89
N THR A 56 6.57 9.03 -11.75
CA THR A 56 7.15 8.77 -10.43
C THR A 56 7.75 10.05 -9.87
N LEU A 57 7.29 10.46 -8.70
CA LEU A 57 7.83 11.58 -7.96
C LEU A 57 9.06 11.13 -7.18
N ARG A 58 10.09 11.97 -7.16
CA ARG A 58 11.26 11.68 -6.31
C ARG A 58 10.84 11.77 -4.86
N ASN A 59 11.22 10.80 -4.05
CA ASN A 59 10.93 10.83 -2.63
C ASN A 59 12.17 10.54 -1.80
N LYS A 60 12.22 11.13 -0.62
CA LYS A 60 13.13 10.80 0.47
C LYS A 60 12.29 10.52 1.69
N SER A 61 12.40 9.33 2.26
CA SER A 61 11.61 8.91 3.41
C SER A 61 12.48 8.62 4.62
N THR A 62 11.91 8.87 5.79
CA THR A 62 12.43 8.44 7.09
C THR A 62 11.35 7.61 7.77
N ILE A 63 11.72 6.42 8.22
CA ILE A 63 10.85 5.48 8.91
C ILE A 63 11.32 5.39 10.36
N ASP A 64 10.46 5.78 11.28
CA ASP A 64 10.70 5.66 12.72
C ASP A 64 9.82 4.54 13.27
N THR A 65 10.44 3.39 13.54
CA THR A 65 9.77 2.21 14.08
C THR A 65 9.35 2.38 15.54
N LYS A 66 9.96 3.31 16.28
CA LYS A 66 9.59 3.57 17.68
C LYS A 66 8.31 4.38 17.78
N SER A 67 8.20 5.44 16.96
CA SER A 67 7.00 6.30 16.92
C SER A 67 5.97 5.80 15.89
N LYS A 68 6.27 4.70 15.16
CA LYS A 68 5.43 4.13 14.09
C LYS A 68 5.04 5.20 13.07
N THR A 69 6.04 5.96 12.60
CA THR A 69 5.82 7.11 11.71
C THR A 69 6.70 7.02 10.46
N VAL A 70 6.09 7.24 9.30
CA VAL A 70 6.76 7.38 8.02
C VAL A 70 6.64 8.83 7.57
N SER A 71 7.77 9.53 7.49
CA SER A 71 7.86 10.92 7.00
C SER A 71 8.46 10.94 5.60
N ILE A 72 7.74 11.56 4.65
CA ILE A 72 8.12 11.55 3.24
C ILE A 72 8.29 12.98 2.75
N GLN A 73 9.41 13.26 2.11
CA GLN A 73 9.66 14.48 1.35
C GLN A 73 9.52 14.14 -0.13
N VAL A 74 8.71 14.89 -0.86
CA VAL A 74 8.39 14.63 -2.27
C VAL A 74 8.88 15.80 -3.12
N THR A 75 9.51 15.49 -4.26
CA THR A 75 9.91 16.46 -5.26
C THR A 75 9.37 16.06 -6.63
N VAL A 76 8.61 16.95 -7.24
CA VAL A 76 8.06 16.76 -8.59
C VAL A 76 9.20 16.91 -9.60
N PRO A 77 9.42 15.93 -10.50
CA PRO A 77 10.48 16.03 -11.50
C PRO A 77 10.19 17.14 -12.52
N SER A 78 11.20 17.51 -13.29
CA SER A 78 11.06 18.43 -14.42
C SER A 78 10.12 17.84 -15.47
N ALA A 79 9.43 18.71 -16.18
CA ALA A 79 8.58 18.31 -17.30
C ALA A 79 9.39 17.67 -18.44
N ASN A 80 8.71 16.87 -19.23
CA ASN A 80 9.23 16.23 -20.44
C ASN A 80 8.11 16.13 -21.50
N SER A 81 8.35 15.42 -22.58
CA SER A 81 7.38 15.28 -23.68
C SER A 81 6.05 14.62 -23.26
N THR A 82 6.05 13.77 -22.26
CA THR A 82 4.85 13.07 -21.76
C THR A 82 4.25 13.79 -20.55
N PHE A 83 5.07 14.11 -19.58
CA PHE A 83 4.71 14.91 -18.41
C PHE A 83 4.99 16.38 -18.68
N THR A 84 4.05 17.06 -19.33
CA THR A 84 4.18 18.44 -19.77
C THR A 84 4.20 19.43 -18.60
N GLU A 85 4.63 20.69 -18.83
CA GLU A 85 4.55 21.74 -17.80
C GLU A 85 3.12 21.98 -17.33
N SER A 86 2.15 21.84 -18.23
CA SER A 86 0.72 21.93 -17.86
C SER A 86 0.30 20.82 -16.89
N GLU A 87 0.73 19.58 -17.11
CA GLU A 87 0.45 18.48 -16.17
C GLU A 87 1.25 18.64 -14.88
N ARG A 88 2.50 19.08 -14.98
CA ARG A 88 3.34 19.37 -13.82
C ARG A 88 2.71 20.44 -12.92
N ALA A 89 2.11 21.45 -13.49
CA ALA A 89 1.39 22.49 -12.75
C ALA A 89 0.21 21.93 -11.93
N LYS A 90 -0.51 20.93 -12.45
CA LYS A 90 -1.64 20.26 -11.77
C LYS A 90 -1.21 19.29 -10.68
N CYS A 91 0.02 18.75 -10.73
CA CYS A 91 0.52 17.85 -9.71
C CYS A 91 0.59 18.57 -8.36
N SER A 92 -0.06 18.04 -7.34
CA SER A 92 -0.09 18.61 -5.99
C SER A 92 -0.16 17.49 -4.94
N VAL A 93 0.13 17.83 -3.69
CA VAL A 93 0.04 16.89 -2.57
C VAL A 93 -1.38 16.32 -2.38
N SER A 94 -2.40 16.99 -2.92
CA SER A 94 -3.80 16.56 -2.81
C SER A 94 -4.24 15.54 -3.87
N ASN A 95 -3.36 15.11 -4.77
CA ASN A 95 -3.71 14.16 -5.83
C ASN A 95 -2.58 13.20 -6.21
N ILE A 96 -1.85 12.71 -5.24
CA ILE A 96 -0.76 11.75 -5.42
C ILE A 96 -1.10 10.40 -4.80
N ALA A 97 -0.52 9.34 -5.33
CA ALA A 97 -0.60 7.99 -4.79
C ALA A 97 0.69 7.64 -4.06
N VAL A 98 0.58 7.15 -2.84
CA VAL A 98 1.71 6.69 -2.02
C VAL A 98 1.65 5.18 -1.89
N MET A 99 2.77 4.51 -2.11
CA MET A 99 2.93 3.06 -2.00
C MET A 99 4.04 2.74 -1.02
N VAL A 100 3.74 1.89 -0.06
CA VAL A 100 4.69 1.44 0.95
C VAL A 100 4.77 -0.09 0.95
N GLN A 101 5.82 -0.59 1.55
CA GLN A 101 6.01 -2.03 1.80
C GLN A 101 5.94 -2.29 3.30
N ALA A 102 5.15 -3.27 3.70
CA ALA A 102 5.16 -3.82 5.05
C ALA A 102 6.17 -4.96 5.20
N SER A 103 6.38 -5.38 6.43
CA SER A 103 7.10 -6.59 6.78
C SER A 103 6.52 -7.82 6.07
N THR A 104 7.32 -8.87 5.94
CA THR A 104 6.90 -10.14 5.32
C THR A 104 5.65 -10.70 6.02
N ALA A 105 4.68 -11.13 5.22
CA ALA A 105 3.40 -11.67 5.67
C ALA A 105 2.49 -10.66 6.43
N ALA A 106 2.92 -9.40 6.63
CA ALA A 106 2.06 -8.38 7.22
C ALA A 106 1.07 -7.81 6.18
N ARG A 107 -0.06 -7.32 6.68
CA ARG A 107 -1.11 -6.68 5.88
C ARG A 107 -1.36 -5.25 6.37
N ILE A 108 -1.46 -4.31 5.44
CA ILE A 108 -1.77 -2.90 5.74
C ILE A 108 -3.22 -2.62 5.40
N THR A 109 -3.94 -1.95 6.29
CA THR A 109 -5.31 -1.48 6.07
C THR A 109 -5.46 -0.02 6.49
N PRO A 110 -6.23 0.81 5.75
CA PRO A 110 -6.49 2.18 6.15
C PRO A 110 -7.25 2.25 7.49
N ALA A 111 -6.97 3.29 8.28
CA ALA A 111 -7.66 3.59 9.53
C ALA A 111 -8.05 5.07 9.58
N GLY A 112 -9.05 5.43 10.40
CA GLY A 112 -9.45 6.82 10.62
C GLY A 112 -9.89 7.59 9.36
N GLY A 113 -10.45 6.91 8.35
CA GLY A 113 -10.85 7.54 7.09
C GLY A 113 -9.69 7.82 6.13
N SER A 114 -8.53 7.23 6.36
CA SER A 114 -7.37 7.35 5.46
C SER A 114 -7.66 6.71 4.10
N PRO A 115 -7.07 7.24 3.01
CA PRO A 115 -7.24 6.69 1.68
C PRO A 115 -6.54 5.33 1.53
N ASP A 116 -6.96 4.54 0.53
CA ASP A 116 -6.23 3.34 0.14
C ASP A 116 -4.85 3.69 -0.40
N LEU A 117 -3.84 2.91 0.01
CA LEU A 117 -2.49 3.03 -0.53
C LEU A 117 -2.48 2.68 -2.02
N GLY A 118 -1.68 3.40 -2.80
CA GLY A 118 -1.59 3.21 -4.24
C GLY A 118 -2.73 3.86 -5.05
N VAL A 119 -3.66 4.54 -4.40
CA VAL A 119 -4.74 5.31 -5.04
C VAL A 119 -4.45 6.81 -4.90
N PRO A 120 -4.65 7.63 -5.96
CA PRO A 120 -4.51 9.08 -5.85
C PRO A 120 -5.47 9.65 -4.81
N ALA A 121 -4.93 10.42 -3.87
CA ALA A 121 -5.67 10.99 -2.76
C ALA A 121 -5.02 12.28 -2.25
N ASP A 122 -5.68 12.95 -1.31
CA ASP A 122 -5.16 14.12 -0.62
C ASP A 122 -4.24 13.69 0.54
N TRP A 123 -2.97 14.03 0.41
CA TRP A 123 -1.91 13.79 1.40
C TRP A 123 -1.47 15.06 2.12
N SER A 124 -2.28 16.11 2.12
CA SER A 124 -1.99 17.37 2.81
C SER A 124 -2.01 17.25 4.34
N SER A 125 -2.59 16.16 4.87
CA SER A 125 -2.60 15.81 6.28
C SER A 125 -2.05 14.40 6.51
N PRO A 126 -1.59 14.07 7.73
CA PRO A 126 -1.18 12.71 8.07
C PRO A 126 -2.33 11.72 8.00
N HIS A 127 -2.02 10.48 7.58
CA HIS A 127 -2.96 9.36 7.47
C HIS A 127 -2.53 8.18 8.32
N GLN A 128 -3.49 7.46 8.87
CA GLN A 128 -3.25 6.31 9.74
C GLN A 128 -3.55 4.99 9.03
N TYR A 129 -2.72 3.99 9.30
CA TYR A 129 -2.84 2.65 8.76
C TYR A 129 -2.56 1.62 9.85
N VAL A 130 -3.35 0.56 9.89
CA VAL A 130 -3.09 -0.58 10.75
C VAL A 130 -2.25 -1.59 9.98
N VAL A 131 -1.09 -1.94 10.51
CA VAL A 131 -0.23 -3.01 10.01
C VAL A 131 -0.41 -4.20 10.91
N LYS A 132 -0.96 -5.30 10.35
CA LYS A 132 -1.23 -6.54 11.06
C LYS A 132 -0.29 -7.63 10.59
N ALA A 133 0.46 -8.24 11.51
CA ALA A 133 1.33 -9.38 11.28
C ALA A 133 0.55 -10.69 11.14
N ALA A 134 1.22 -11.77 10.72
CA ALA A 134 0.60 -13.09 10.56
C ALA A 134 0.16 -13.70 11.88
N ASP A 135 0.89 -13.46 12.97
CA ASP A 135 0.54 -13.89 14.33
C ASP A 135 -0.71 -13.19 14.91
N GLY A 136 -1.25 -12.20 14.19
CA GLY A 136 -2.41 -11.41 14.57
C GLY A 136 -2.08 -10.13 15.35
N SER A 137 -0.84 -9.91 15.76
CA SER A 137 -0.40 -8.64 16.36
C SER A 137 -0.54 -7.48 15.38
N SER A 138 -0.78 -6.28 15.87
CA SER A 138 -0.99 -5.13 14.99
C SER A 138 -0.53 -3.83 15.63
N GLU A 139 -0.03 -2.92 14.78
CA GLU A 139 0.40 -1.58 15.15
C GLU A 139 -0.25 -0.54 14.24
N THR A 140 -0.49 0.65 14.79
CA THR A 140 -0.99 1.79 14.01
C THR A 140 0.17 2.67 13.59
N TRP A 141 0.33 2.82 12.29
CA TRP A 141 1.34 3.64 11.67
C TRP A 141 0.75 4.95 11.15
N THR A 142 1.52 6.03 11.26
CA THR A 142 1.20 7.31 10.64
C THR A 142 2.10 7.54 9.43
N ILE A 143 1.51 7.81 8.27
CA ILE A 143 2.24 8.20 7.06
C ILE A 143 1.92 9.66 6.76
N GLN A 144 2.96 10.47 6.51
CA GLN A 144 2.79 11.89 6.26
C GLN A 144 3.77 12.40 5.19
N ILE A 145 3.31 13.37 4.40
CA ILE A 145 4.15 14.15 3.51
C ILE A 145 4.60 15.39 4.28
N THR A 146 5.89 15.49 4.59
CA THR A 146 6.47 16.60 5.36
C THR A 146 6.96 17.75 4.49
N ASN A 147 7.22 17.49 3.22
CA ASN A 147 7.58 18.50 2.24
C ASN A 147 7.13 18.07 0.84
N PHE A 148 6.57 19.00 0.08
CA PHE A 148 6.20 18.81 -1.31
C PHE A 148 6.74 19.98 -2.12
N SER A 149 7.67 19.73 -3.05
CA SER A 149 8.34 20.76 -3.87
C SER A 149 8.23 20.45 -5.36
N LYS A 150 8.21 21.52 -6.18
CA LYS A 150 8.20 21.45 -7.66
C LYS A 150 9.51 21.94 -8.24
#